data_b7761ce8d511a49e60126158cbbbc474
#
_entry.id   b7761ce8d511a49e60126158cbbbc474
#
_cell.length_a   1.000
_cell.length_b   1.000
_cell.length_c   1.000
_cell.angle_alpha   90.00
_cell.angle_beta   90.00
_cell.angle_gamma   90.00
#
_symmetry.space_group_name_H-M   'P 1'
#
loop_
_entity.id
_entity.type
_entity.pdbx_description
1 polymer ?
#
loop_
_entity_poly.entity_id
_entity_poly.type
_entity_poly.pdbx_seq_one_letter_code
_entity_poly.pdbx_strand_id
1 'polypeptide(L)'
;MLDLVAKSPADGLVPVAIGTMTLDEVAPSAITFLTAAKGQEAALSAALKTAHGMALPAAQRATGRDGARAVWFGAEVALVGAVPDPSLSDHAAIVDQSDAWCVLRLTGDDLDAVLAR
;
A
#
# COMPACT_ATOMS: atom_id res chain seq x y z
N MET A 1 7.12 -31.80 -15.85
CA MET A 1 6.21 -30.65 -15.62
C MET A 1 6.99 -29.51 -14.96
N LEU A 2 6.79 -28.31 -15.43
CA LEU A 2 7.45 -27.14 -14.86
C LEU A 2 6.58 -26.56 -13.76
N ASP A 3 7.12 -26.55 -12.54
CA ASP A 3 6.43 -25.91 -11.40
C ASP A 3 6.86 -24.47 -11.30
N LEU A 4 5.90 -23.54 -11.38
CA LEU A 4 6.15 -22.13 -11.21
C LEU A 4 5.86 -21.73 -9.75
N VAL A 5 6.86 -21.14 -9.12
CA VAL A 5 6.76 -20.66 -7.74
C VAL A 5 6.82 -19.14 -7.77
N ALA A 6 5.85 -18.50 -7.11
CA ALA A 6 5.85 -17.05 -6.99
C ALA A 6 7.04 -16.60 -6.12
N LYS A 7 7.81 -15.66 -6.65
CA LYS A 7 8.95 -15.07 -5.94
C LYS A 7 8.91 -13.56 -6.06
N SER A 8 9.25 -12.89 -4.96
CA SER A 8 9.45 -11.46 -4.95
C SER A 8 10.75 -11.10 -5.69
N PRO A 9 10.80 -9.95 -6.37
CA PRO A 9 12.06 -9.41 -6.89
C PRO A 9 13.15 -9.26 -5.83
N ALA A 10 12.78 -9.10 -4.57
CA ALA A 10 13.71 -8.97 -3.45
C ALA A 10 14.10 -10.30 -2.80
N ASP A 11 13.59 -11.43 -3.31
CA ASP A 11 13.85 -12.73 -2.73
C ASP A 11 15.35 -13.03 -2.70
N GLY A 12 15.86 -13.40 -1.53
CA GLY A 12 17.28 -13.67 -1.33
C GLY A 12 18.16 -12.42 -1.15
N LEU A 13 17.62 -11.22 -1.33
CA LEU A 13 18.35 -9.96 -1.16
C LEU A 13 18.10 -9.30 0.18
N VAL A 14 16.95 -9.55 0.77
CA VAL A 14 16.55 -9.01 2.08
C VAL A 14 16.16 -10.17 3.01
N PRO A 15 16.23 -9.99 4.33
CA PRO A 15 16.64 -8.79 5.06
C PRO A 15 18.12 -8.49 4.93
N VAL A 16 18.48 -7.22 5.01
CA VAL A 16 19.87 -6.80 5.02
C VAL A 16 20.06 -5.64 6.01
N ALA A 17 21.14 -5.72 6.81
CA ALA A 17 21.49 -4.67 7.74
C ALA A 17 22.71 -3.92 7.22
N ILE A 18 22.62 -2.60 7.18
CA ILE A 18 23.70 -1.71 6.70
C ILE A 18 23.85 -0.59 7.73
N GLY A 19 24.92 -0.65 8.53
CA GLY A 19 25.10 0.30 9.63
C GLY A 19 23.99 0.16 10.65
N THR A 20 23.28 1.26 10.94
CA THR A 20 22.13 1.29 11.86
C THR A 20 20.80 1.01 11.14
N MET A 21 20.84 0.76 9.84
CA MET A 21 19.65 0.60 9.02
C MET A 21 19.39 -0.86 8.71
N THR A 22 18.12 -1.21 8.64
CA THR A 22 17.68 -2.56 8.23
C THR A 22 16.65 -2.42 7.10
N LEU A 23 16.85 -3.20 6.05
CA LEU A 23 15.93 -3.27 4.92
C LEU A 23 15.26 -4.63 4.90
N ASP A 24 13.95 -4.66 4.97
CA ASP A 24 13.13 -5.87 4.94
C ASP A 24 12.08 -5.78 3.86
N GLU A 25 11.58 -6.94 3.44
CA GLU A 25 10.41 -7.00 2.60
C GLU A 25 9.15 -7.14 3.46
N VAL A 26 8.10 -6.39 3.09
CA VAL A 26 6.76 -6.52 3.66
C VAL A 26 5.90 -7.23 2.62
N ALA A 27 5.19 -8.27 3.05
CA ALA A 27 4.27 -9.01 2.17
C ALA A 27 2.82 -8.71 2.60
N PRO A 28 2.23 -7.58 2.16
CA PRO A 28 0.84 -7.28 2.49
C PRO A 28 -0.10 -8.31 1.89
N SER A 29 -1.23 -8.54 2.55
CA SER A 29 -2.22 -9.52 2.09
C SER A 29 -2.85 -9.11 0.76
N ALA A 30 -2.94 -7.82 0.49
CA ALA A 30 -3.45 -7.28 -0.77
C ALA A 30 -2.95 -5.87 -0.97
N ILE A 31 -2.79 -5.49 -2.23
CA ILE A 31 -2.54 -4.10 -2.65
C ILE A 31 -3.56 -3.79 -3.75
N THR A 32 -4.36 -2.75 -3.53
CA THR A 32 -5.43 -2.39 -4.46
C THR A 32 -5.38 -0.89 -4.70
N PHE A 33 -5.45 -0.49 -5.96
CA PHE A 33 -5.53 0.92 -6.31
C PHE A 33 -6.99 1.34 -6.45
N LEU A 34 -7.33 2.45 -5.80
CA LEU A 34 -8.65 3.05 -5.84
C LEU A 34 -8.55 4.38 -6.57
N THR A 35 -9.35 4.54 -7.61
CA THR A 35 -9.47 5.80 -8.35
C THR A 35 -10.88 6.30 -8.18
N ALA A 36 -11.06 7.39 -7.43
CA ALA A 36 -12.39 7.94 -7.16
C ALA A 36 -13.05 8.37 -8.47
N ALA A 37 -14.32 8.03 -8.62
CA ALA A 37 -15.12 8.55 -9.72
C ALA A 37 -15.29 10.06 -9.53
N LYS A 38 -15.48 10.77 -10.63
CA LYS A 38 -15.57 12.24 -10.61
C LYS A 38 -16.65 12.71 -9.64
N GLY A 39 -16.25 13.54 -8.68
CA GLY A 39 -17.16 14.07 -7.67
C GLY A 39 -17.51 13.09 -6.56
N GLN A 40 -16.88 11.92 -6.51
CA GLN A 40 -17.21 10.89 -5.53
C GLN A 40 -16.15 10.75 -4.42
N GLU A 41 -15.19 11.67 -4.34
CA GLU A 41 -14.11 11.58 -3.34
C GLU A 41 -14.66 11.55 -1.91
N ALA A 42 -15.61 12.41 -1.59
CA ALA A 42 -16.20 12.44 -0.25
C ALA A 42 -16.99 11.17 0.05
N ALA A 43 -17.75 10.67 -0.93
CA ALA A 43 -18.52 9.43 -0.78
C ALA A 43 -17.59 8.22 -0.64
N LEU A 44 -16.51 8.18 -1.40
CA LEU A 44 -15.50 7.13 -1.29
C LEU A 44 -14.82 7.15 0.08
N SER A 45 -14.47 8.34 0.57
CA SER A 45 -13.87 8.50 1.89
C SER A 45 -14.79 8.00 3.00
N ALA A 46 -16.09 8.34 2.91
CA ALA A 46 -17.08 7.86 3.88
C ALA A 46 -17.26 6.35 3.82
N ALA A 47 -17.32 5.77 2.63
CA ALA A 47 -17.44 4.33 2.44
C ALA A 47 -16.20 3.58 2.97
N LEU A 48 -15.03 4.12 2.70
CA LEU A 48 -13.77 3.55 3.18
C LEU A 48 -13.70 3.58 4.72
N LYS A 49 -14.12 4.68 5.32
CA LYS A 49 -14.16 4.81 6.76
C LYS A 49 -15.14 3.83 7.40
N THR A 50 -16.30 3.64 6.80
CA THR A 50 -17.30 2.70 7.29
C THR A 50 -16.83 1.26 7.18
N ALA A 51 -16.24 0.88 6.04
CA ALA A 51 -15.84 -0.49 5.77
C ALA A 51 -14.49 -0.85 6.39
N HIS A 52 -13.54 0.08 6.41
CA HIS A 52 -12.14 -0.21 6.79
C HIS A 52 -11.62 0.65 7.94
N GLY A 53 -12.41 1.57 8.45
CA GLY A 53 -12.03 2.39 9.58
C GLY A 53 -11.01 3.49 9.28
N MET A 54 -10.78 3.81 8.01
CA MET A 54 -9.84 4.85 7.60
C MET A 54 -10.45 5.75 6.52
N ALA A 55 -10.17 7.04 6.58
CA ALA A 55 -10.60 7.99 5.56
C ALA A 55 -9.59 8.00 4.40
N LEU A 56 -9.97 8.59 3.26
CA LEU A 56 -9.02 8.83 2.19
C LEU A 56 -7.89 9.75 2.68
N PRO A 57 -6.63 9.45 2.35
CA PRO A 57 -5.52 10.29 2.76
C PRO A 57 -5.48 11.61 1.98
N ALA A 58 -5.04 12.66 2.63
CA ALA A 58 -4.66 13.89 1.94
C ALA A 58 -3.40 13.66 1.12
N ALA A 59 -3.09 14.61 0.23
CA ALA A 59 -1.87 14.53 -0.59
C ALA A 59 -0.63 14.30 0.27
N GLN A 60 0.21 13.37 -0.14
CA GLN A 60 1.47 13.00 0.52
C GLN A 60 1.27 12.44 1.94
N ARG A 61 0.10 11.89 2.23
CA ARG A 61 -0.23 11.31 3.54
C ARG A 61 -0.71 9.88 3.39
N ALA A 62 -0.84 9.22 4.52
CA ALA A 62 -1.43 7.89 4.63
C ALA A 62 -2.39 7.89 5.82
N THR A 63 -3.42 7.05 5.72
CA THR A 63 -4.37 6.83 6.82
C THR A 63 -4.36 5.35 7.17
N GLY A 64 -5.04 5.01 8.28
CA GLY A 64 -5.06 3.63 8.75
C GLY A 64 -3.98 3.36 9.79
N ARG A 65 -3.62 2.08 9.92
CA ARG A 65 -2.63 1.63 10.90
C ARG A 65 -1.79 0.49 10.31
N ASP A 66 -0.82 0.02 11.05
CA ASP A 66 -0.01 -1.12 10.61
C ASP A 66 -0.90 -2.29 10.21
N GLY A 67 -0.61 -2.84 9.05
CA GLY A 67 -1.36 -3.96 8.49
C GLY A 67 -2.47 -3.56 7.54
N ALA A 68 -3.03 -2.35 7.64
CA ALA A 68 -4.09 -1.88 6.74
C ALA A 68 -4.03 -0.35 6.62
N ARG A 69 -3.53 0.13 5.48
CA ARG A 69 -3.33 1.56 5.23
C ARG A 69 -3.87 1.96 3.87
N ALA A 70 -4.35 3.21 3.80
CA ALA A 70 -4.61 3.88 2.54
C ALA A 70 -3.48 4.91 2.34
N VAL A 71 -2.80 4.82 1.20
CA VAL A 71 -1.61 5.63 0.92
C VAL A 71 -1.87 6.47 -0.32
N TRP A 72 -1.62 7.77 -0.22
CA TRP A 72 -1.71 8.68 -1.37
C TRP A 72 -0.67 8.27 -2.41
N PHE A 73 -1.10 8.17 -3.66
CA PHE A 73 -0.27 7.72 -4.77
C PHE A 73 -0.57 8.53 -6.03
N GLY A 74 -0.56 9.85 -5.89
CA GLY A 74 -0.90 10.75 -6.99
C GLY A 74 -2.41 10.81 -7.23
N ALA A 75 -2.84 10.48 -8.45
CA ALA A 75 -4.26 10.47 -8.81
C ALA A 75 -5.03 9.30 -8.20
N GLU A 76 -4.31 8.33 -7.64
CA GLU A 76 -4.88 7.11 -7.08
C GLU A 76 -4.55 7.00 -5.60
N VAL A 77 -5.25 6.12 -4.90
CA VAL A 77 -4.96 5.76 -3.52
C VAL A 77 -4.69 4.27 -3.48
N ALA A 78 -3.58 3.89 -2.87
CA ALA A 78 -3.25 2.48 -2.68
C ALA A 78 -3.81 2.02 -1.34
N LEU A 79 -4.71 1.05 -1.37
CA LEU A 79 -5.17 0.33 -0.18
C LEU A 79 -4.25 -0.86 0.02
N VAL A 80 -3.47 -0.84 1.09
CA VAL A 80 -2.42 -1.83 1.34
C VAL A 80 -2.77 -2.62 2.59
N GLY A 81 -2.77 -3.95 2.48
CA GLY A 81 -2.98 -4.83 3.62
C GLY A 81 -4.43 -5.19 3.90
N ALA A 82 -5.37 -4.76 3.06
CA ALA A 82 -6.77 -5.10 3.21
C ALA A 82 -7.38 -5.41 1.86
N VAL A 83 -8.26 -6.40 1.81
CA VAL A 83 -9.07 -6.68 0.62
C VAL A 83 -10.18 -5.62 0.60
N PRO A 84 -10.38 -4.91 -0.52
CA PRO A 84 -11.37 -3.85 -0.56
C PRO A 84 -12.79 -4.39 -0.40
N ASP A 85 -13.59 -3.68 0.38
CA ASP A 85 -14.99 -4.00 0.51
C ASP A 85 -15.71 -3.74 -0.81
N PRO A 86 -16.63 -4.62 -1.26
CA PRO A 86 -17.33 -4.43 -2.53
C PRO A 86 -18.10 -3.10 -2.64
N SER A 87 -18.52 -2.51 -1.52
CA SER A 87 -19.23 -1.22 -1.53
C SER A 87 -18.39 -0.07 -2.10
N LEU A 88 -17.06 -0.20 -2.09
CA LEU A 88 -16.18 0.85 -2.63
C LEU A 88 -16.33 1.00 -4.14
N SER A 89 -16.76 -0.04 -4.83
CA SER A 89 -16.93 -0.01 -6.29
C SER A 89 -18.04 0.94 -6.75
N ASP A 90 -18.94 1.33 -5.86
CA ASP A 90 -19.98 2.31 -6.17
C ASP A 90 -19.41 3.72 -6.35
N HIS A 91 -18.22 3.97 -5.85
CA HIS A 91 -17.61 5.31 -5.80
C HIS A 91 -16.25 5.39 -6.49
N ALA A 92 -15.68 4.26 -6.86
CA ALA A 92 -14.30 4.22 -7.39
C ALA A 92 -14.11 3.06 -8.34
N ALA A 93 -13.15 3.23 -9.25
CA ALA A 93 -12.56 2.11 -9.97
C ALA A 93 -11.58 1.39 -9.02
N ILE A 94 -11.66 0.07 -8.99
CA ILE A 94 -10.86 -0.77 -8.08
C ILE A 94 -10.01 -1.71 -8.92
N VAL A 95 -8.69 -1.62 -8.78
CA VAL A 95 -7.75 -2.42 -9.55
C VAL A 95 -6.82 -3.17 -8.60
N ASP A 96 -6.84 -4.50 -8.66
CA ASP A 96 -5.93 -5.32 -7.87
C ASP A 96 -4.51 -5.17 -8.42
N GLN A 97 -3.60 -4.76 -7.56
CA GLN A 97 -2.19 -4.56 -7.88
C GLN A 97 -1.29 -5.41 -6.98
N SER A 98 -1.82 -6.46 -6.37
CA SER A 98 -1.09 -7.24 -5.36
C SER A 98 0.19 -7.86 -5.91
N ASP A 99 0.21 -8.24 -7.19
CA ASP A 99 1.37 -8.86 -7.82
C ASP A 99 2.27 -7.86 -8.55
N ALA A 100 1.92 -6.57 -8.55
CA ALA A 100 2.63 -5.56 -9.32
C ALA A 100 3.71 -4.84 -8.53
N TRP A 101 3.75 -4.99 -7.21
CA TRP A 101 4.59 -4.19 -6.33
C TRP A 101 5.39 -5.05 -5.37
N CYS A 102 6.64 -4.65 -5.18
CA CYS A 102 7.49 -5.16 -4.11
C CYS A 102 7.56 -4.08 -3.04
N VAL A 103 7.13 -4.40 -1.83
CA VAL A 103 7.08 -3.44 -0.72
C VAL A 103 8.24 -3.71 0.22
N LEU A 104 9.08 -2.71 0.40
CA LEU A 104 10.23 -2.79 1.27
C LEU A 104 10.06 -1.88 2.47
N ARG A 105 10.54 -2.32 3.61
CA ARG A 105 10.56 -1.52 4.84
C ARG A 105 11.99 -1.20 5.21
N LEU A 106 12.28 0.07 5.35
CA LEU A 106 13.57 0.56 5.83
C LEU A 106 13.38 1.07 7.25
N THR A 107 14.15 0.53 8.20
CA THR A 107 14.12 0.94 9.61
C THR A 107 15.50 1.33 10.07
N GLY A 108 15.59 2.26 11.02
CA GLY A 108 16.85 2.72 11.58
C GLY A 108 16.79 4.19 12.00
N ASP A 109 17.94 4.72 12.42
CA ASP A 109 18.01 6.05 13.02
C ASP A 109 18.17 7.19 12.00
N ASP A 110 18.76 6.94 10.84
CA ASP A 110 19.11 7.99 9.86
C ASP A 110 18.26 7.91 8.58
N LEU A 111 16.95 7.62 8.72
CA LEU A 111 16.06 7.42 7.59
C LEU A 111 16.02 8.62 6.64
N ASP A 112 15.88 9.82 7.19
CA ASP A 112 15.78 11.04 6.39
C ASP A 112 17.05 11.28 5.56
N ALA A 113 18.21 11.06 6.16
CA ALA A 113 19.48 11.24 5.47
C ALA A 113 19.68 10.22 4.33
N VAL A 114 19.25 8.98 4.55
CA VAL A 114 19.35 7.91 3.54
C VAL A 114 18.37 8.17 2.39
N LEU A 115 17.12 8.51 2.69
CA LEU A 115 16.09 8.72 1.67
C LEU A 115 16.27 10.01 0.89
N ALA A 116 17.00 11.00 1.44
CA ALA A 116 17.24 12.27 0.78
C ALA A 116 18.35 12.23 -0.27
N ARG A 117 19.06 11.12 -0.42
CA ARG A 117 20.18 10.98 -1.35
C ARG A 117 19.78 10.60 -2.76
#